data_2ec59b8d75b5fdd966267581de515475
#
_entry.id   2ec59b8d75b5fdd966267581de515475
#
_cell.length_a   1.000
_cell.length_b   1.000
_cell.length_c   1.000
_cell.angle_alpha   90.00
_cell.angle_beta   90.00
_cell.angle_gamma   90.00
#
_symmetry.space_group_name_H-M   'P 1'
#
loop_
_entity.id
_entity.type
_entity.pdbx_description
1 polymer ?
#
loop_
_entity_poly.entity_id
_entity_poly.type
_entity_poly.pdbx_seq_one_letter_code
_entity_poly.pdbx_strand_id
1 'polypeptide(L)'
;WKLAPALAAGDTVVIKPASDTPLSILELAKLLKDILPAGVVNVLPGSGRVAGQAILEHPGFAKLAFTGSTEVGRNVGLAAAKRIIPATLELGGKSANIIFDDCNFDKALEGAQMGILFNQGQVCCAGSRILVQDTIYDKFIAALKKEFEAVKVGRPWEEGVQVGALVDERQLKKVLSYVDIGKEEGATVITGGRRLTEDGLDKGCFMAPTLLGDVTPDMRVAQEEIFGPVAVVIKFYTEEEALAIANEIGRASW
;
A
#
# COMPACT_ATOMS: atom_id res chain seq x y z
N TRP A 1 -4.21 14.86 -3.37
CA TRP A 1 -5.66 14.61 -3.42
C TRP A 1 -6.46 15.46 -2.40
N LYS A 2 -5.85 15.91 -1.28
CA LYS A 2 -6.55 16.71 -0.25
C LYS A 2 -6.25 18.20 -0.36
N LEU A 3 -4.97 18.58 -0.49
CA LEU A 3 -4.54 19.98 -0.46
C LEU A 3 -5.10 20.79 -1.66
N ALA A 4 -4.91 20.29 -2.88
CA ALA A 4 -5.32 21.04 -4.08
C ALA A 4 -6.84 21.30 -4.15
N PRO A 5 -7.73 20.32 -3.95
CA PRO A 5 -9.17 20.59 -3.94
C PRO A 5 -9.62 21.48 -2.77
N ALA A 6 -9.00 21.39 -1.59
CA ALA A 6 -9.31 22.28 -0.47
C ALA A 6 -8.96 23.73 -0.81
N LEU A 7 -7.77 23.98 -1.34
CA LEU A 7 -7.36 25.33 -1.77
C LEU A 7 -8.21 25.87 -2.91
N ALA A 8 -8.57 25.02 -3.87
CA ALA A 8 -9.46 25.41 -4.97
C ALA A 8 -10.87 25.78 -4.49
N ALA A 9 -11.32 25.18 -3.40
CA ALA A 9 -12.60 25.52 -2.75
C ALA A 9 -12.52 26.77 -1.85
N GLY A 10 -11.33 27.34 -1.64
CA GLY A 10 -11.12 28.50 -0.77
C GLY A 10 -10.94 28.14 0.70
N ASP A 11 -10.71 26.87 1.03
CA ASP A 11 -10.52 26.43 2.41
C ASP A 11 -9.10 26.72 2.91
N THR A 12 -8.97 26.94 4.22
CA THR A 12 -7.70 26.91 4.92
C THR A 12 -7.41 25.51 5.43
N VAL A 13 -6.12 25.12 5.45
CA VAL A 13 -5.73 23.76 5.82
C VAL A 13 -4.64 23.72 6.88
N VAL A 14 -4.77 22.75 7.78
CA VAL A 14 -3.71 22.33 8.70
C VAL A 14 -3.33 20.90 8.34
N ILE A 15 -2.07 20.69 7.98
CA ILE A 15 -1.55 19.40 7.54
C ILE A 15 -0.57 18.85 8.56
N LYS A 16 -0.85 17.66 9.09
CA LYS A 16 0.14 16.86 9.78
C LYS A 16 0.69 15.83 8.79
N PRO A 17 1.93 15.94 8.34
CA PRO A 17 2.52 14.95 7.45
C PRO A 17 2.77 13.61 8.17
N ALA A 18 3.00 12.55 7.41
CA ALA A 18 3.52 11.31 7.96
C ALA A 18 4.86 11.56 8.67
N SER A 19 5.08 10.89 9.81
CA SER A 19 6.29 11.12 10.61
C SER A 19 7.57 10.76 9.85
N ASP A 20 7.49 9.73 9.01
CA ASP A 20 8.65 9.17 8.31
C ASP A 20 8.94 9.87 6.97
N THR A 21 7.96 10.63 6.42
CA THR A 21 8.08 11.27 5.10
C THR A 21 7.63 12.75 5.08
N PRO A 22 8.11 13.61 6.00
CA PRO A 22 7.63 15.00 6.08
C PRO A 22 8.33 15.97 5.11
N LEU A 23 9.50 15.62 4.57
CA LEU A 23 10.39 16.57 3.91
C LEU A 23 9.77 17.20 2.66
N SER A 24 9.13 16.43 1.81
CA SER A 24 8.55 16.93 0.55
C SER A 24 7.46 17.98 0.78
N ILE A 25 6.59 17.79 1.79
CA ILE A 25 5.55 18.77 2.10
C ILE A 25 6.13 20.02 2.76
N LEU A 26 7.22 19.89 3.51
CA LEU A 26 7.91 21.05 4.09
C LEU A 26 8.58 21.91 3.00
N GLU A 27 9.19 21.27 2.00
CA GLU A 27 9.74 22.01 0.84
C GLU A 27 8.62 22.66 0.01
N LEU A 28 7.52 21.95 -0.23
CA LEU A 28 6.34 22.55 -0.88
C LEU A 28 5.81 23.75 -0.09
N ALA A 29 5.73 23.66 1.25
CA ALA A 29 5.28 24.77 2.08
C ALA A 29 6.16 26.04 1.94
N LYS A 30 7.48 25.87 1.76
CA LYS A 30 8.39 27.00 1.47
C LYS A 30 8.06 27.68 0.15
N LEU A 31 7.75 26.89 -0.89
CA LEU A 31 7.37 27.44 -2.20
C LEU A 31 6.01 28.15 -2.17
N LEU A 32 5.08 27.65 -1.37
CA LEU A 32 3.73 28.23 -1.23
C LEU A 32 3.71 29.53 -0.40
N LYS A 33 4.74 29.79 0.40
CA LYS A 33 4.80 30.93 1.32
C LYS A 33 4.61 32.28 0.62
N ASP A 34 5.15 32.43 -0.58
CA ASP A 34 5.11 33.68 -1.35
C ASP A 34 3.96 33.70 -2.39
N ILE A 35 3.17 32.61 -2.46
CA ILE A 35 2.07 32.46 -3.42
C ILE A 35 0.71 32.62 -2.74
N LEU A 36 0.58 32.13 -1.50
CA LEU A 36 -0.67 32.10 -0.75
C LEU A 36 -0.62 33.08 0.43
N PRO A 37 -1.76 33.65 0.82
CA PRO A 37 -1.85 34.45 2.04
C PRO A 37 -1.40 33.67 3.28
N ALA A 38 -0.82 34.37 4.25
CA ALA A 38 -0.42 33.77 5.51
C ALA A 38 -1.60 33.09 6.21
N GLY A 39 -1.37 31.88 6.75
CA GLY A 39 -2.38 31.10 7.47
C GLY A 39 -3.29 30.23 6.59
N VAL A 40 -3.20 30.32 5.25
CA VAL A 40 -3.99 29.45 4.36
C VAL A 40 -3.49 28.00 4.42
N VAL A 41 -2.17 27.78 4.38
CA VAL A 41 -1.58 26.45 4.53
C VAL A 41 -0.66 26.42 5.74
N ASN A 42 -0.92 25.52 6.66
CA ASN A 42 -0.16 25.34 7.90
C ASN A 42 0.32 23.88 7.98
N VAL A 43 1.62 23.66 8.08
CA VAL A 43 2.21 22.31 8.18
C VAL A 43 2.75 22.12 9.58
N LEU A 44 2.22 21.11 10.30
CA LEU A 44 2.57 20.79 11.69
C LEU A 44 3.24 19.40 11.75
N PRO A 45 4.57 19.30 11.64
CA PRO A 45 5.27 18.04 11.90
C PRO A 45 5.04 17.57 13.34
N GLY A 46 5.00 16.25 13.51
CA GLY A 46 4.83 15.64 14.81
C GLY A 46 4.24 14.24 14.75
N SER A 47 4.30 13.55 15.88
CA SER A 47 3.77 12.18 15.96
C SER A 47 2.24 12.16 15.88
N GLY A 48 1.68 11.03 15.43
CA GLY A 48 0.24 10.80 15.43
C GLY A 48 -0.38 10.91 16.83
N ARG A 49 0.35 10.45 17.85
CA ARG A 49 -0.12 10.46 19.25
C ARG A 49 -0.24 11.88 19.84
N VAL A 50 0.58 12.82 19.40
CA VAL A 50 0.58 14.19 19.94
C VAL A 50 -0.10 15.14 18.96
N ALA A 51 0.53 15.43 17.83
CA ALA A 51 0.00 16.39 16.86
C ALA A 51 -1.29 15.89 16.19
N GLY A 52 -1.36 14.58 15.86
CA GLY A 52 -2.57 13.98 15.29
C GLY A 52 -3.74 14.02 16.26
N GLN A 53 -3.52 13.63 17.51
CA GLN A 53 -4.55 13.65 18.55
C GLN A 53 -5.04 15.08 18.83
N ALA A 54 -4.14 16.04 18.91
CA ALA A 54 -4.50 17.45 19.10
C ALA A 54 -5.40 17.97 17.95
N ILE A 55 -5.14 17.57 16.70
CA ILE A 55 -6.01 17.91 15.56
C ILE A 55 -7.41 17.29 15.74
N LEU A 56 -7.50 16.03 16.16
CA LEU A 56 -8.80 15.36 16.34
C LEU A 56 -9.64 16.00 17.44
N GLU A 57 -9.01 16.49 18.50
CA GLU A 57 -9.67 17.09 19.67
C GLU A 57 -9.98 18.58 19.49
N HIS A 58 -9.28 19.27 18.61
CA HIS A 58 -9.42 20.72 18.44
C HIS A 58 -10.78 21.10 17.80
N PRO A 59 -11.58 21.97 18.42
CA PRO A 59 -12.93 22.30 17.95
C PRO A 59 -12.98 23.13 16.67
N GLY A 60 -11.88 23.76 16.27
CA GLY A 60 -11.82 24.71 15.16
C GLY A 60 -11.79 24.09 13.75
N PHE A 61 -11.79 22.77 13.62
CA PHE A 61 -11.82 22.14 12.30
C PHE A 61 -13.25 21.84 11.85
N ALA A 62 -13.64 22.31 10.67
CA ALA A 62 -14.93 22.03 10.05
C ALA A 62 -14.98 20.68 9.33
N LYS A 63 -13.83 20.11 8.98
CA LYS A 63 -13.70 18.81 8.32
C LYS A 63 -12.39 18.13 8.74
N LEU A 64 -12.43 16.80 8.83
CA LEU A 64 -11.24 15.96 8.99
C LEU A 64 -10.98 15.19 7.71
N ALA A 65 -9.71 15.07 7.32
CA ALA A 65 -9.29 14.24 6.19
C ALA A 65 -8.05 13.43 6.60
N PHE A 66 -8.09 12.13 6.35
CA PHE A 66 -7.04 11.21 6.79
C PHE A 66 -6.71 10.18 5.71
N THR A 67 -5.42 9.89 5.57
CA THR A 67 -4.92 8.73 4.82
C THR A 67 -4.01 7.93 5.74
N GLY A 68 -4.23 6.63 5.85
CA GLY A 68 -3.40 5.73 6.66
C GLY A 68 -4.12 4.44 7.03
N SER A 69 -3.74 3.85 8.18
CA SER A 69 -4.31 2.57 8.60
C SER A 69 -5.81 2.66 8.93
N THR A 70 -6.52 1.56 8.71
CA THR A 70 -7.95 1.44 9.07
C THR A 70 -8.20 1.70 10.56
N GLU A 71 -7.29 1.26 11.42
CA GLU A 71 -7.39 1.47 12.87
C GLU A 71 -7.40 2.96 13.23
N VAL A 72 -6.45 3.72 12.71
CA VAL A 72 -6.40 5.18 12.95
C VAL A 72 -7.57 5.88 12.25
N GLY A 73 -7.97 5.42 11.06
CA GLY A 73 -9.14 5.94 10.35
C GLY A 73 -10.44 5.83 11.14
N ARG A 74 -10.64 4.73 11.88
CA ARG A 74 -11.79 4.61 12.81
C ARG A 74 -11.76 5.71 13.88
N ASN A 75 -10.60 5.99 14.47
CA ASN A 75 -10.47 7.04 15.48
C ASN A 75 -10.80 8.43 14.89
N VAL A 76 -10.34 8.69 13.66
CA VAL A 76 -10.68 9.94 12.94
C VAL A 76 -12.18 10.01 12.66
N GLY A 77 -12.80 8.94 12.20
CA GLY A 77 -14.25 8.86 11.98
C GLY A 77 -15.06 9.08 13.26
N LEU A 78 -14.65 8.46 14.36
CA LEU A 78 -15.30 8.67 15.67
C LEU A 78 -15.17 10.11 16.16
N ALA A 79 -14.00 10.73 16.00
CA ALA A 79 -13.79 12.13 16.37
C ALA A 79 -14.66 13.09 15.54
N ALA A 80 -14.79 12.82 14.23
CA ALA A 80 -15.65 13.59 13.34
C ALA A 80 -17.14 13.42 13.70
N ALA A 81 -17.59 12.19 13.96
CA ALA A 81 -18.96 11.88 14.35
C ALA A 81 -19.36 12.55 15.67
N LYS A 82 -18.47 12.54 16.66
CA LYS A 82 -18.66 13.26 17.94
C LYS A 82 -18.96 14.75 17.78
N ARG A 83 -18.43 15.36 16.73
CA ARG A 83 -18.52 16.79 16.43
C ARG A 83 -19.55 17.10 15.34
N ILE A 84 -20.16 16.07 14.73
CA ILE A 84 -21.08 16.18 13.61
C ILE A 84 -20.46 16.95 12.43
N ILE A 85 -19.18 16.66 12.13
CA ILE A 85 -18.45 17.22 11.00
C ILE A 85 -18.09 16.11 9.99
N PRO A 86 -17.94 16.43 8.69
CA PRO A 86 -17.57 15.42 7.69
C PRO A 86 -16.14 14.92 7.89
N ALA A 87 -15.93 13.65 7.55
CA ALA A 87 -14.60 13.05 7.43
C ALA A 87 -14.41 12.44 6.04
N THR A 88 -13.22 12.62 5.45
CA THR A 88 -12.77 11.86 4.27
C THR A 88 -11.68 10.91 4.73
N LEU A 89 -11.88 9.61 4.51
CA LEU A 89 -10.99 8.55 4.99
C LEU A 89 -10.48 7.74 3.80
N GLU A 90 -9.17 7.81 3.56
CA GLU A 90 -8.45 6.98 2.60
C GLU A 90 -7.67 5.93 3.40
N LEU A 91 -8.06 4.68 3.29
CA LEU A 91 -7.60 3.60 4.17
C LEU A 91 -6.95 2.48 3.37
N GLY A 92 -6.52 1.43 4.05
CA GLY A 92 -5.91 0.26 3.43
C GLY A 92 -6.90 -0.59 2.63
N GLY A 93 -6.35 -1.45 1.78
CA GLY A 93 -7.11 -2.37 0.97
C GLY A 93 -6.38 -3.68 0.73
N LYS A 94 -7.04 -4.58 0.01
CA LYS A 94 -6.49 -5.86 -0.47
C LYS A 94 -7.05 -6.13 -1.87
N SER A 95 -6.65 -5.31 -2.84
CA SER A 95 -7.22 -5.32 -4.18
C SER A 95 -6.95 -6.64 -4.90
N ALA A 96 -7.96 -7.11 -5.63
CA ALA A 96 -7.84 -8.23 -6.54
C ALA A 96 -7.39 -7.76 -7.93
N ASN A 97 -6.47 -8.51 -8.53
CA ASN A 97 -6.07 -8.42 -9.92
C ASN A 97 -6.48 -9.75 -10.58
N ILE A 98 -7.50 -9.74 -11.43
CA ILE A 98 -8.14 -10.95 -11.94
C ILE A 98 -7.67 -11.20 -13.37
N ILE A 99 -7.13 -12.37 -13.62
CA ILE A 99 -6.50 -12.76 -14.89
C ILE A 99 -7.25 -13.97 -15.47
N PHE A 100 -7.97 -13.75 -16.56
CA PHE A 100 -8.65 -14.77 -17.34
C PHE A 100 -7.75 -15.32 -18.47
N ASP A 101 -8.07 -16.47 -19.02
CA ASP A 101 -7.26 -17.15 -20.04
C ASP A 101 -7.30 -16.48 -21.43
N ASP A 102 -8.29 -15.64 -21.68
CA ASP A 102 -8.42 -14.84 -22.90
C ASP A 102 -7.66 -13.49 -22.83
N CYS A 103 -6.95 -13.23 -21.72
CA CYS A 103 -6.18 -12.00 -21.54
C CYS A 103 -5.02 -11.87 -22.53
N ASN A 104 -4.57 -10.63 -22.76
CA ASN A 104 -3.23 -10.44 -23.34
C ASN A 104 -2.19 -10.82 -22.29
N PHE A 105 -1.60 -12.00 -22.43
CA PHE A 105 -0.73 -12.64 -21.44
C PHE A 105 0.44 -11.74 -21.01
N ASP A 106 1.14 -11.12 -21.96
CA ASP A 106 2.33 -10.31 -21.66
C ASP A 106 1.94 -9.03 -20.92
N LYS A 107 0.84 -8.37 -21.32
CA LYS A 107 0.32 -7.20 -20.58
C LYS A 107 -0.23 -7.55 -19.20
N ALA A 108 -0.85 -8.72 -19.07
CA ALA A 108 -1.33 -9.18 -17.77
C ALA A 108 -0.16 -9.45 -16.81
N LEU A 109 0.93 -10.03 -17.32
CA LEU A 109 2.14 -10.29 -16.56
C LEU A 109 2.81 -8.99 -16.09
N GLU A 110 3.02 -8.04 -17.01
CA GLU A 110 3.54 -6.70 -16.70
C GLU A 110 2.65 -5.96 -15.68
N GLY A 111 1.32 -6.00 -15.90
CA GLY A 111 0.36 -5.36 -15.02
C GLY A 111 0.31 -5.99 -13.63
N ALA A 112 0.44 -7.31 -13.52
CA ALA A 112 0.50 -8.01 -12.24
C ALA A 112 1.77 -7.66 -11.46
N GLN A 113 2.93 -7.61 -12.12
CA GLN A 113 4.19 -7.20 -11.53
C GLN A 113 4.14 -5.74 -11.06
N MET A 114 3.77 -4.81 -11.96
CA MET A 114 3.66 -3.38 -11.65
C MET A 114 2.64 -3.14 -10.53
N GLY A 115 1.50 -3.83 -10.56
CA GLY A 115 0.41 -3.66 -9.60
C GLY A 115 0.80 -3.92 -8.15
N ILE A 116 1.84 -4.73 -7.92
CA ILE A 116 2.33 -5.01 -6.56
C ILE A 116 3.70 -4.41 -6.27
N LEU A 117 4.59 -4.28 -7.25
CA LEU A 117 5.95 -3.82 -6.98
C LEU A 117 6.12 -2.30 -7.05
N PHE A 118 5.17 -1.57 -7.67
CA PHE A 118 5.17 -0.12 -7.62
C PHE A 118 5.25 0.38 -6.17
N ASN A 119 6.15 1.34 -5.93
CA ASN A 119 6.42 1.88 -4.59
C ASN A 119 6.65 0.81 -3.51
N GLN A 120 7.37 -0.27 -3.85
CA GLN A 120 7.68 -1.41 -2.97
C GLN A 120 6.43 -2.10 -2.40
N GLY A 121 5.29 -2.05 -3.10
CA GLY A 121 4.01 -2.57 -2.61
C GLY A 121 3.39 -1.78 -1.45
N GLN A 122 3.97 -0.64 -1.09
CA GLN A 122 3.44 0.25 -0.06
C GLN A 122 2.40 1.20 -0.65
N VAL A 123 1.32 0.62 -1.17
CA VAL A 123 0.23 1.31 -1.87
C VAL A 123 -1.10 0.70 -1.42
N CYS A 124 -2.06 1.55 -1.03
CA CYS A 124 -3.39 1.11 -0.56
C CYS A 124 -4.20 0.36 -1.61
N CYS A 125 -4.01 0.67 -2.90
CA CYS A 125 -4.67 0.00 -4.02
C CYS A 125 -3.78 -1.02 -4.73
N ALA A 126 -2.67 -1.49 -4.12
CA ALA A 126 -1.81 -2.49 -4.71
C ALA A 126 -2.59 -3.78 -5.06
N GLY A 127 -2.42 -4.30 -6.27
CA GLY A 127 -3.00 -5.55 -6.74
C GLY A 127 -2.35 -6.77 -6.07
N SER A 128 -2.42 -6.83 -4.75
CA SER A 128 -1.69 -7.79 -3.91
C SER A 128 -2.30 -9.18 -3.90
N ARG A 129 -3.56 -9.35 -4.36
CA ARG A 129 -4.19 -10.64 -4.64
C ARG A 129 -4.27 -10.83 -6.15
N ILE A 130 -3.50 -11.76 -6.69
CA ILE A 130 -3.53 -12.11 -8.11
C ILE A 130 -4.40 -13.37 -8.24
N LEU A 131 -5.59 -13.22 -8.79
CA LEU A 131 -6.51 -14.30 -9.07
C LEU A 131 -6.25 -14.77 -10.51
N VAL A 132 -5.91 -16.04 -10.72
CA VAL A 132 -5.54 -16.57 -12.04
C VAL A 132 -6.43 -17.76 -12.38
N GLN A 133 -7.03 -17.73 -13.58
CA GLN A 133 -7.84 -18.82 -14.06
C GLN A 133 -7.01 -20.11 -14.22
N ASP A 134 -7.60 -21.23 -13.85
CA ASP A 134 -6.92 -22.53 -13.73
C ASP A 134 -6.23 -22.97 -15.02
N THR A 135 -6.84 -22.70 -16.18
CA THR A 135 -6.32 -23.07 -17.52
C THR A 135 -4.95 -22.47 -17.84
N ILE A 136 -4.62 -21.31 -17.27
CA ILE A 136 -3.34 -20.62 -17.48
C ILE A 136 -2.50 -20.51 -16.21
N TYR A 137 -2.98 -21.02 -15.07
CA TYR A 137 -2.39 -20.79 -13.75
C TYR A 137 -0.91 -21.15 -13.69
N ASP A 138 -0.54 -22.38 -14.03
CA ASP A 138 0.86 -22.85 -13.92
C ASP A 138 1.80 -22.09 -14.85
N LYS A 139 1.36 -21.80 -16.07
CA LYS A 139 2.12 -21.01 -17.05
C LYS A 139 2.32 -19.58 -16.55
N PHE A 140 1.26 -18.96 -16.01
CA PHE A 140 1.30 -17.59 -15.54
C PHE A 140 2.21 -17.44 -14.32
N ILE A 141 2.12 -18.35 -13.34
CA ILE A 141 2.98 -18.33 -12.15
C ILE A 141 4.45 -18.54 -12.54
N ALA A 142 4.75 -19.48 -13.43
CA ALA A 142 6.12 -19.73 -13.87
C ALA A 142 6.73 -18.50 -14.57
N ALA A 143 5.93 -17.76 -15.33
CA ALA A 143 6.35 -16.52 -15.97
C ALA A 143 6.51 -15.39 -14.92
N LEU A 144 5.53 -15.19 -14.05
CA LEU A 144 5.55 -14.14 -13.02
C LEU A 144 6.72 -14.33 -12.04
N LYS A 145 7.05 -15.58 -11.69
CA LYS A 145 8.24 -15.90 -10.90
C LYS A 145 9.51 -15.34 -11.55
N LYS A 146 9.70 -15.55 -12.85
CA LYS A 146 10.88 -15.06 -13.57
C LYS A 146 10.94 -13.53 -13.58
N GLU A 147 9.79 -12.87 -13.78
CA GLU A 147 9.70 -11.41 -13.72
C GLU A 147 10.08 -10.87 -12.33
N PHE A 148 9.61 -11.52 -11.24
CA PHE A 148 9.96 -11.14 -9.87
C PHE A 148 11.45 -11.35 -9.56
N GLU A 149 12.04 -12.46 -10.04
CA GLU A 149 13.45 -12.77 -9.86
C GLU A 149 14.37 -11.85 -10.68
N ALA A 150 13.89 -11.31 -11.79
CA ALA A 150 14.62 -10.36 -12.63
C ALA A 150 14.62 -8.94 -12.08
N VAL A 151 13.78 -8.62 -11.10
CA VAL A 151 13.70 -7.27 -10.50
C VAL A 151 14.98 -6.91 -9.79
N LYS A 152 15.60 -5.82 -10.22
CA LYS A 152 16.74 -5.24 -9.50
C LYS A 152 16.25 -4.45 -8.29
N VAL A 153 16.55 -4.94 -7.10
CA VAL A 153 16.32 -4.25 -5.83
C VAL A 153 17.61 -3.55 -5.42
N GLY A 154 17.51 -2.29 -5.01
CA GLY A 154 18.71 -1.53 -4.64
C GLY A 154 18.41 -0.10 -4.23
N ARG A 155 19.45 0.72 -4.22
CA ARG A 155 19.32 2.13 -3.88
C ARG A 155 18.68 2.88 -5.06
N PRO A 156 17.69 3.75 -4.82
CA PRO A 156 16.86 4.34 -5.90
C PRO A 156 17.63 5.24 -6.89
N TRP A 157 18.84 5.64 -6.57
CA TRP A 157 19.72 6.43 -7.46
C TRP A 157 20.66 5.57 -8.33
N GLU A 158 20.65 4.25 -8.15
CA GLU A 158 21.45 3.33 -8.96
C GLU A 158 20.70 2.98 -10.25
N GLU A 159 21.44 2.89 -11.35
CA GLU A 159 20.86 2.58 -12.66
C GLU A 159 20.19 1.21 -12.69
N GLY A 160 19.00 1.15 -13.27
CA GLY A 160 18.22 -0.07 -13.45
C GLY A 160 17.51 -0.57 -12.18
N VAL A 161 17.63 0.12 -11.04
CA VAL A 161 16.87 -0.24 -9.83
C VAL A 161 15.38 0.04 -10.04
N GLN A 162 14.56 -0.98 -9.77
CA GLN A 162 13.11 -0.95 -9.93
C GLN A 162 12.38 -0.90 -8.58
N VAL A 163 12.96 -1.51 -7.55
CA VAL A 163 12.39 -1.58 -6.21
C VAL A 163 13.42 -1.09 -5.19
N GLY A 164 13.04 -0.12 -4.39
CA GLY A 164 13.86 0.47 -3.33
C GLY A 164 13.65 -0.16 -1.95
N ALA A 165 14.04 0.56 -0.90
CA ALA A 165 13.83 0.16 0.48
C ALA A 165 12.37 0.39 0.92
N LEU A 166 11.88 -0.45 1.83
CA LEU A 166 10.71 -0.16 2.63
C LEU A 166 10.95 1.05 3.53
N VAL A 167 9.88 1.69 3.96
CA VAL A 167 9.94 2.97 4.67
C VAL A 167 10.77 2.92 5.95
N ASP A 168 10.69 1.85 6.72
CA ASP A 168 11.46 1.66 7.96
C ASP A 168 11.62 0.17 8.32
N GLU A 169 12.41 -0.08 9.37
CA GLU A 169 12.68 -1.43 9.89
C GLU A 169 11.41 -2.09 10.49
N ARG A 170 10.50 -1.30 11.05
CA ARG A 170 9.23 -1.80 11.59
C ARG A 170 8.35 -2.35 10.47
N GLN A 171 8.28 -1.64 9.33
CA GLN A 171 7.55 -2.11 8.16
C GLN A 171 8.18 -3.35 7.55
N LEU A 172 9.51 -3.40 7.44
CA LEU A 172 10.22 -4.60 6.98
C LEU A 172 9.88 -5.81 7.84
N LYS A 173 9.96 -5.67 9.17
CA LYS A 173 9.61 -6.76 10.11
C LYS A 173 8.15 -7.19 9.97
N LYS A 174 7.22 -6.23 9.83
CA LYS A 174 5.80 -6.52 9.57
C LYS A 174 5.64 -7.36 8.31
N VAL A 175 6.26 -6.94 7.19
CA VAL A 175 6.11 -7.65 5.91
C VAL A 175 6.69 -9.06 5.99
N LEU A 176 7.86 -9.23 6.59
CA LEU A 176 8.48 -10.55 6.79
C LEU A 176 7.62 -11.45 7.69
N SER A 177 7.02 -10.90 8.75
CA SER A 177 6.10 -11.69 9.60
C SER A 177 4.88 -12.21 8.86
N TYR A 178 4.37 -11.48 7.87
CA TYR A 178 3.29 -11.98 7.01
C TYR A 178 3.74 -13.12 6.08
N VAL A 179 4.99 -13.10 5.62
CA VAL A 179 5.55 -14.25 4.88
C VAL A 179 5.58 -15.49 5.77
N ASP A 180 5.98 -15.34 7.02
CA ASP A 180 6.01 -16.45 7.98
C ASP A 180 4.58 -16.93 8.33
N ILE A 181 3.64 -16.03 8.57
CA ILE A 181 2.22 -16.35 8.74
C ILE A 181 1.69 -17.15 7.54
N GLY A 182 1.99 -16.71 6.30
CA GLY A 182 1.56 -17.45 5.11
C GLY A 182 2.10 -18.89 5.08
N LYS A 183 3.38 -19.08 5.41
CA LYS A 183 3.97 -20.42 5.51
C LYS A 183 3.29 -21.27 6.59
N GLU A 184 3.02 -20.70 7.77
CA GLU A 184 2.34 -21.39 8.88
C GLU A 184 0.91 -21.80 8.50
N GLU A 185 0.23 -20.99 7.67
CA GLU A 185 -1.12 -21.27 7.14
C GLU A 185 -1.11 -22.24 5.93
N GLY A 186 0.06 -22.60 5.40
CA GLY A 186 0.23 -23.56 4.29
C GLY A 186 0.55 -22.96 2.93
N ALA A 187 0.76 -21.66 2.84
CA ALA A 187 1.20 -21.03 1.58
C ALA A 187 2.64 -21.42 1.23
N THR A 188 2.90 -21.59 -0.06
CA THR A 188 4.24 -21.86 -0.61
C THR A 188 4.92 -20.57 -1.04
N VAL A 189 6.15 -20.33 -0.58
CA VAL A 189 6.97 -19.24 -1.11
C VAL A 189 7.55 -19.63 -2.47
N ILE A 190 6.96 -19.10 -3.55
CA ILE A 190 7.40 -19.37 -4.93
C ILE A 190 8.72 -18.68 -5.22
N THR A 191 8.88 -17.43 -4.75
CA THR A 191 10.14 -16.67 -4.82
C THR A 191 10.16 -15.58 -3.73
N GLY A 192 11.35 -15.07 -3.39
CA GLY A 192 11.53 -14.00 -2.42
C GLY A 192 11.45 -14.44 -0.97
N GLY A 193 10.63 -13.76 -0.17
CA GLY A 193 10.35 -14.07 1.24
C GLY A 193 11.50 -13.78 2.21
N ARG A 194 12.47 -12.96 1.83
CA ARG A 194 13.66 -12.68 2.64
C ARG A 194 14.11 -11.21 2.60
N ARG A 195 14.77 -10.78 3.66
CA ARG A 195 15.55 -9.54 3.65
C ARG A 195 16.74 -9.69 2.71
N LEU A 196 17.11 -8.63 2.02
CA LEU A 196 18.33 -8.53 1.24
C LEU A 196 19.42 -7.86 2.09
N THR A 197 20.58 -8.49 2.14
CA THR A 197 21.72 -8.02 2.95
C THR A 197 22.99 -7.92 2.13
N GLU A 198 22.99 -8.43 0.91
CA GLU A 198 24.09 -8.45 -0.04
C GLU A 198 24.41 -7.01 -0.53
N ASP A 199 25.59 -6.75 -0.99
CA ASP A 199 26.03 -5.50 -1.64
C ASP A 199 25.76 -4.23 -0.81
N GLY A 200 25.82 -4.36 0.53
CA GLY A 200 25.60 -3.27 1.46
C GLY A 200 24.12 -2.88 1.64
N LEU A 201 23.18 -3.73 1.23
CA LEU A 201 21.73 -3.56 1.47
C LEU A 201 21.33 -3.89 2.92
N ASP A 202 22.21 -4.54 3.69
CA ASP A 202 22.07 -4.79 5.13
C ASP A 202 21.85 -3.51 5.96
N LYS A 203 22.34 -2.37 5.46
CA LYS A 203 22.20 -1.06 6.09
C LYS A 203 20.84 -0.39 5.86
N GLY A 204 19.96 -1.01 5.08
CA GLY A 204 18.64 -0.51 4.77
C GLY A 204 17.56 -1.57 4.91
N CYS A 205 16.32 -1.16 4.63
CA CYS A 205 15.13 -1.99 4.77
C CYS A 205 14.75 -2.66 3.44
N PHE A 206 15.68 -3.39 2.84
CA PHE A 206 15.49 -4.04 1.54
C PHE A 206 15.01 -5.47 1.70
N MET A 207 14.04 -5.87 0.86
CA MET A 207 13.59 -7.26 0.77
C MET A 207 13.36 -7.67 -0.68
N ALA A 208 13.46 -8.96 -0.92
CA ALA A 208 13.18 -9.53 -2.22
C ALA A 208 11.69 -9.44 -2.55
N PRO A 209 11.31 -9.06 -3.81
CA PRO A 209 9.96 -9.26 -4.30
C PRO A 209 9.48 -10.68 -4.05
N THR A 210 8.29 -10.81 -3.47
CA THR A 210 7.82 -12.08 -2.91
C THR A 210 6.52 -12.50 -3.55
N LEU A 211 6.46 -13.75 -3.96
CA LEU A 211 5.28 -14.40 -4.51
C LEU A 211 4.92 -15.61 -3.67
N LEU A 212 3.70 -15.62 -3.11
CA LEU A 212 3.14 -16.73 -2.36
C LEU A 212 2.10 -17.47 -3.22
N GLY A 213 2.26 -18.76 -3.37
CA GLY A 213 1.31 -19.67 -4.01
C GLY A 213 0.62 -20.58 -3.01
N ASP A 214 -0.26 -21.45 -3.51
CA ASP A 214 -1.09 -22.36 -2.69
C ASP A 214 -1.90 -21.63 -1.62
N VAL A 215 -2.29 -20.37 -1.95
CA VAL A 215 -3.03 -19.51 -1.03
C VAL A 215 -4.52 -19.72 -1.21
N THR A 216 -5.22 -19.95 -0.10
CA THR A 216 -6.68 -20.00 -0.04
C THR A 216 -7.25 -18.64 0.38
N PRO A 217 -8.51 -18.31 0.00
CA PRO A 217 -9.10 -17.00 0.32
C PRO A 217 -9.19 -16.68 1.81
N ASP A 218 -9.29 -17.69 2.68
CA ASP A 218 -9.41 -17.56 4.14
C ASP A 218 -8.08 -17.28 4.85
N MET A 219 -6.94 -17.49 4.20
CA MET A 219 -5.63 -17.20 4.78
C MET A 219 -5.47 -15.70 5.07
N ARG A 220 -4.80 -15.36 6.17
CA ARG A 220 -4.54 -13.98 6.57
C ARG A 220 -3.76 -13.20 5.49
N VAL A 221 -2.83 -13.86 4.82
CA VAL A 221 -2.08 -13.25 3.70
C VAL A 221 -2.95 -12.90 2.51
N ALA A 222 -4.12 -13.51 2.35
CA ALA A 222 -5.12 -13.18 1.34
C ALA A 222 -6.08 -12.08 1.80
N GLN A 223 -6.31 -11.92 3.10
CA GLN A 223 -7.32 -11.02 3.66
C GLN A 223 -6.76 -9.73 4.23
N GLU A 224 -5.54 -9.74 4.76
CA GLU A 224 -4.96 -8.61 5.47
C GLU A 224 -3.97 -7.82 4.60
N GLU A 225 -3.93 -6.50 4.81
CA GLU A 225 -2.99 -5.62 4.12
C GLU A 225 -1.57 -5.80 4.64
N ILE A 226 -0.69 -6.33 3.80
CA ILE A 226 0.73 -6.54 4.12
C ILE A 226 1.51 -5.22 3.99
N PHE A 227 1.23 -4.43 2.94
CA PHE A 227 1.86 -3.15 2.64
C PHE A 227 3.37 -3.28 2.37
N GLY A 228 3.71 -4.20 1.47
CA GLY A 228 5.07 -4.52 1.04
C GLY A 228 5.06 -5.27 -0.30
N PRO A 229 6.22 -5.59 -0.87
CA PRO A 229 6.35 -6.22 -2.19
C PRO A 229 6.04 -7.73 -2.13
N VAL A 230 4.84 -8.06 -1.65
CA VAL A 230 4.35 -9.43 -1.47
C VAL A 230 3.00 -9.58 -2.16
N ALA A 231 2.95 -10.42 -3.19
CA ALA A 231 1.73 -10.85 -3.83
C ALA A 231 1.35 -12.27 -3.40
N VAL A 232 0.05 -12.52 -3.30
CA VAL A 232 -0.50 -13.87 -3.15
C VAL A 232 -1.21 -14.26 -4.45
N VAL A 233 -1.07 -15.51 -4.87
CA VAL A 233 -1.75 -16.02 -6.06
C VAL A 233 -2.79 -17.05 -5.66
N ILE A 234 -4.01 -16.83 -6.14
CA ILE A 234 -5.18 -17.67 -5.87
C ILE A 234 -5.71 -18.19 -7.22
N LYS A 235 -5.94 -19.48 -7.31
CA LYS A 235 -6.54 -20.12 -8.47
C LYS A 235 -8.05 -19.97 -8.42
N PHE A 236 -8.70 -19.74 -9.57
CA PHE A 236 -10.15 -19.81 -9.71
C PHE A 236 -10.53 -20.58 -10.99
N TYR A 237 -11.75 -21.09 -11.05
CA TYR A 237 -12.24 -21.94 -12.15
C TYR A 237 -13.32 -21.25 -13.00
N THR A 238 -14.17 -20.42 -12.39
CA THR A 238 -15.25 -19.70 -13.08
C THR A 238 -15.23 -18.23 -12.77
N GLU A 239 -15.90 -17.42 -13.61
CA GLU A 239 -16.05 -15.98 -13.37
C GLU A 239 -16.78 -15.70 -12.05
N GLU A 240 -17.83 -16.47 -11.75
CA GLU A 240 -18.59 -16.33 -10.50
C GLU A 240 -17.70 -16.57 -9.28
N GLU A 241 -16.81 -17.56 -9.33
CA GLU A 241 -15.84 -17.84 -8.27
C GLU A 241 -14.84 -16.69 -8.12
N ALA A 242 -14.29 -16.18 -9.23
CA ALA A 242 -13.37 -15.03 -9.20
C ALA A 242 -14.02 -13.81 -8.56
N LEU A 243 -15.28 -13.51 -8.91
CA LEU A 243 -16.04 -12.41 -8.34
C LEU A 243 -16.35 -12.64 -6.85
N ALA A 244 -16.70 -13.87 -6.46
CA ALA A 244 -16.94 -14.22 -5.07
C ALA A 244 -15.66 -13.99 -4.23
N ILE A 245 -14.52 -14.52 -4.65
CA ILE A 245 -13.22 -14.35 -3.99
C ILE A 245 -12.84 -12.86 -3.94
N ALA A 246 -13.01 -12.12 -5.04
CA ALA A 246 -12.67 -10.71 -5.09
C ALA A 246 -13.47 -9.88 -4.08
N ASN A 247 -14.74 -10.20 -3.87
CA ASN A 247 -15.67 -9.48 -3.00
C ASN A 247 -15.74 -9.99 -1.56
N GLU A 248 -15.10 -11.10 -1.23
CA GLU A 248 -15.11 -11.70 0.10
C GLU A 248 -14.54 -10.76 1.18
N ILE A 249 -13.62 -9.90 0.80
CA ILE A 249 -13.03 -8.91 1.69
C ILE A 249 -13.85 -7.62 1.57
N GLY A 250 -14.56 -7.25 2.62
CA GLY A 250 -15.39 -6.04 2.69
C GLY A 250 -14.62 -4.71 2.67
N ARG A 251 -13.45 -4.68 2.01
CA ARG A 251 -12.62 -3.50 1.81
C ARG A 251 -12.40 -3.32 0.32
N ALA A 252 -13.18 -2.45 -0.28
CA ALA A 252 -12.85 -1.92 -1.59
C ALA A 252 -11.76 -0.85 -1.39
N SER A 253 -10.62 -1.01 -2.05
CA SER A 253 -9.76 0.12 -2.37
C SER A 253 -10.20 0.64 -3.74
N TRP A 254 -10.45 1.90 -3.81
CA TRP A 254 -10.88 2.63 -5.01
C TRP A 254 -9.69 3.02 -5.86
#